data_b2238d64b076d1cd812c8ed0a7cadea9
#
_entry.id   b2238d64b076d1cd812c8ed0a7cadea9
#
_cell.length_a   1.000
_cell.length_b   1.000
_cell.length_c   1.000
_cell.angle_alpha   90.00
_cell.angle_beta   90.00
_cell.angle_gamma   90.00
#
_symmetry.space_group_name_H-M   'P 1'
#
loop_
_entity.id
_entity.type
_entity.pdbx_description
1 polymer ?
#
loop_
_entity_poly.entity_id
_entity_poly.type
_entity_poly.pdbx_seq_one_letter_code
_entity_poly.pdbx_strand_id
1 'polypeptide(L)'
;MNKLPFCALFLTLLSAIPVLGQSEGLTSSPYSLYGLGVINQTSIGRTNGMGYSGIALKSDTEINNLNPANFALTRQNSFFYDVGIRGKHNSYSNRINDEAKTTFNFSNLALAFRIVDKLGAGIALVPYTDVGYTLVGVKTNIEGSEESFESNVNGLGGMSDLKFNLGYGITDNLRFGASFSILFGKIEEEESFQVYSSALVSTENTNYSGARVGLGLQYDLTNKITIGSTVQLPTSLKGNVRRSVIKSLDGVEIEVEEDESDTVADFNMPLELGVGLSTNFLKSFTLNADYKKNYWSDTGQTENIGTYVDQDIYAVGLEFVRNTASYKFNQRIRYRTGFNYDTGYLSINDEKIDGYNFTAGIGLPIGRGNNSMLNLSYSYGSTGLIENILVKENYHVLTLNLSLEDLWFKKRKTD
;
A
#
# COMPACT_ATOMS: atom_id res chain seq x y z
N MET A 1 -33.22 -8.41 -17.64
CA MET A 1 -32.09 -9.33 -17.91
C MET A 1 -31.49 -9.72 -16.56
N ASN A 2 -31.57 -11.01 -16.23
CA ASN A 2 -31.19 -11.52 -14.92
C ASN A 2 -29.71 -11.32 -14.62
N LYS A 3 -29.39 -10.51 -13.61
CA LYS A 3 -28.01 -10.25 -13.11
C LYS A 3 -27.45 -11.41 -12.23
N LEU A 4 -28.31 -12.42 -11.92
CA LEU A 4 -27.93 -13.58 -11.09
C LEU A 4 -26.75 -14.42 -11.63
N PRO A 5 -26.59 -14.68 -12.95
CA PRO A 5 -25.51 -15.52 -13.43
C PRO A 5 -24.14 -14.82 -13.33
N PHE A 6 -24.09 -13.48 -13.32
CA PHE A 6 -22.81 -12.75 -13.22
C PHE A 6 -22.28 -12.71 -11.78
N CYS A 7 -23.17 -12.57 -10.77
CA CYS A 7 -22.79 -12.68 -9.36
C CYS A 7 -22.39 -14.11 -8.99
N ALA A 8 -23.09 -15.12 -9.53
CA ALA A 8 -22.76 -16.52 -9.32
C ALA A 8 -21.41 -16.89 -9.96
N LEU A 9 -21.11 -16.40 -11.16
CA LEU A 9 -19.80 -16.59 -11.82
C LEU A 9 -18.67 -15.91 -11.04
N PHE A 10 -18.93 -14.75 -10.43
CA PHE A 10 -17.92 -14.05 -9.61
C PHE A 10 -17.67 -14.76 -8.27
N LEU A 11 -18.71 -15.31 -7.63
CA LEU A 11 -18.57 -16.13 -6.42
C LEU A 11 -17.84 -17.46 -6.71
N THR A 12 -18.09 -18.09 -7.86
CA THR A 12 -17.40 -19.33 -8.25
C THR A 12 -15.96 -19.09 -8.69
N LEU A 13 -15.61 -17.90 -9.24
CA LEU A 13 -14.22 -17.53 -9.47
C LEU A 13 -13.46 -17.27 -8.15
N LEU A 14 -14.11 -16.70 -7.13
CA LEU A 14 -13.49 -16.54 -5.80
C LEU A 14 -13.30 -17.89 -5.07
N SER A 15 -14.16 -18.87 -5.30
CA SER A 15 -14.03 -20.20 -4.69
C SER A 15 -13.09 -21.13 -5.47
N ALA A 16 -12.76 -20.79 -6.71
CA ALA A 16 -11.85 -21.56 -7.57
C ALA A 16 -10.40 -21.06 -7.54
N ILE A 17 -10.11 -20.00 -6.77
CA ILE A 17 -8.72 -19.71 -6.41
C ILE A 17 -8.38 -20.74 -5.33
N PRO A 18 -7.70 -21.84 -5.66
CA PRO A 18 -7.10 -22.65 -4.62
C PRO A 18 -6.22 -21.66 -3.88
N VAL A 19 -6.35 -21.65 -2.56
CA VAL A 19 -5.39 -21.00 -1.68
C VAL A 19 -4.02 -21.67 -1.94
N LEU A 20 -3.39 -21.30 -3.03
CA LEU A 20 -1.95 -21.38 -3.24
C LEU A 20 -1.31 -20.20 -2.50
N GLY A 21 -1.88 -19.88 -1.35
CA GLY A 21 -1.40 -18.88 -0.44
C GLY A 21 -0.76 -19.55 0.76
N GLN A 22 0.19 -20.42 0.54
CA GLN A 22 1.37 -20.40 1.39
C GLN A 22 2.12 -19.18 0.90
N SER A 23 1.94 -18.08 1.59
CA SER A 23 2.59 -16.81 1.30
C SER A 23 4.08 -16.96 1.60
N GLU A 24 4.85 -17.29 0.59
CA GLU A 24 6.26 -16.93 0.59
C GLU A 24 6.30 -15.38 0.58
N GLY A 25 6.21 -14.75 1.75
CA GLY A 25 6.29 -13.31 1.96
C GLY A 25 5.50 -12.40 1.00
N LEU A 26 4.97 -11.31 1.50
CA LEU A 26 4.26 -10.31 0.71
C LEU A 26 5.21 -9.49 -0.20
N THR A 27 6.49 -9.47 0.15
CA THR A 27 7.61 -8.89 -0.60
C THR A 27 8.80 -9.84 -0.53
N SER A 28 9.88 -9.51 -1.21
CA SER A 28 11.19 -10.15 -1.08
C SER A 28 12.30 -9.11 -0.96
N SER A 29 11.93 -7.88 -0.57
CA SER A 29 12.88 -6.78 -0.42
C SER A 29 13.77 -6.99 0.80
N PRO A 30 15.11 -6.96 0.68
CA PRO A 30 16.01 -6.97 1.82
C PRO A 30 15.82 -5.76 2.75
N TYR A 31 15.30 -4.64 2.21
CA TYR A 31 14.95 -3.47 3.02
C TYR A 31 13.72 -3.69 3.91
N SER A 32 12.98 -4.79 3.71
CA SER A 32 11.86 -5.16 4.59
C SER A 32 12.31 -5.74 5.95
N LEU A 33 13.61 -5.93 6.15
CA LEU A 33 14.23 -6.26 7.44
C LEU A 33 14.06 -5.14 8.48
N TYR A 34 13.91 -3.88 8.03
CA TYR A 34 13.90 -2.72 8.92
C TYR A 34 12.47 -2.35 9.33
N GLY A 35 12.29 -2.15 10.62
CA GLY A 35 11.04 -1.70 11.24
C GLY A 35 9.84 -2.60 10.95
N LEU A 36 8.81 -2.01 10.37
CA LEU A 36 7.57 -2.73 10.00
C LEU A 36 7.59 -3.28 8.58
N GLY A 37 8.74 -3.28 7.90
CA GLY A 37 8.87 -3.65 6.49
C GLY A 37 8.80 -2.47 5.53
N VAL A 38 8.73 -2.78 4.22
CA VAL A 38 8.66 -1.77 3.16
C VAL A 38 7.28 -1.14 3.12
N ILE A 39 7.23 0.19 3.22
CA ILE A 39 5.98 0.95 3.17
C ILE A 39 5.44 0.99 1.75
N ASN A 40 4.18 0.59 1.58
CA ASN A 40 3.48 0.62 0.31
C ASN A 40 2.89 2.01 0.02
N GLN A 41 2.86 2.38 -1.25
CA GLN A 41 2.07 3.52 -1.69
C GLN A 41 0.60 3.11 -1.80
N THR A 42 -0.22 3.58 -0.85
CA THR A 42 -1.63 3.17 -0.69
C THR A 42 -2.55 3.94 -1.63
N SER A 43 -2.47 3.72 -2.93
CA SER A 43 -3.41 4.31 -3.90
C SER A 43 -4.38 3.26 -4.45
N ILE A 44 -5.54 3.70 -4.94
CA ILE A 44 -6.64 2.83 -5.39
C ILE A 44 -6.98 3.13 -6.85
N GLY A 45 -7.18 2.09 -7.65
CA GLY A 45 -7.75 2.14 -8.98
C GLY A 45 -7.06 3.12 -9.92
N ARG A 46 -7.71 4.27 -10.15
CA ARG A 46 -7.28 5.30 -11.10
C ARG A 46 -5.88 5.85 -10.84
N THR A 47 -5.53 6.10 -9.58
CA THR A 47 -4.29 6.77 -9.20
C THR A 47 -3.06 5.87 -9.31
N ASN A 48 -3.22 4.54 -9.33
CA ASN A 48 -2.14 3.59 -9.59
C ASN A 48 -1.43 3.83 -10.93
N GLY A 49 -2.17 4.23 -11.96
CA GLY A 49 -1.61 4.54 -13.28
C GLY A 49 -1.11 5.98 -13.43
N MET A 50 -1.19 6.81 -12.37
CA MET A 50 -0.90 8.25 -12.40
C MET A 50 0.25 8.63 -11.45
N GLY A 51 1.28 7.77 -11.31
CA GLY A 51 2.40 8.01 -10.41
C GLY A 51 2.00 8.07 -8.93
N TYR A 52 0.86 7.48 -8.57
CA TYR A 52 0.26 7.55 -7.22
C TYR A 52 -0.09 8.98 -6.77
N SER A 53 -0.27 9.90 -7.72
CA SER A 53 -0.70 11.28 -7.47
C SER A 53 -2.21 11.42 -7.48
N GLY A 54 -2.77 12.31 -6.63
CA GLY A 54 -4.20 12.53 -6.58
C GLY A 54 -4.72 13.22 -5.32
N ILE A 55 -3.87 13.89 -4.52
CA ILE A 55 -4.30 14.64 -3.32
C ILE A 55 -5.35 15.70 -3.66
N ALA A 56 -5.18 16.41 -4.79
CA ALA A 56 -6.14 17.40 -5.28
C ALA A 56 -7.11 16.83 -6.32
N LEU A 57 -6.95 15.59 -6.76
CA LEU A 57 -7.77 14.99 -7.81
C LEU A 57 -9.22 14.80 -7.36
N LYS A 58 -10.13 15.48 -8.02
CA LYS A 58 -11.58 15.28 -7.84
C LYS A 58 -12.05 14.04 -8.55
N SER A 59 -12.82 13.22 -7.85
CA SER A 59 -13.52 12.09 -8.43
C SER A 59 -14.90 11.95 -7.80
N ASP A 60 -15.91 11.92 -8.66
CA ASP A 60 -17.30 11.58 -8.31
C ASP A 60 -17.72 10.22 -8.86
N THR A 61 -16.81 9.53 -9.55
CA THR A 61 -17.07 8.29 -10.29
C THR A 61 -16.18 7.12 -9.87
N GLU A 62 -15.07 7.37 -9.19
CA GLU A 62 -14.13 6.37 -8.69
C GLU A 62 -13.65 6.81 -7.31
N ILE A 63 -13.30 5.85 -6.46
CA ILE A 63 -12.81 6.12 -5.10
C ILE A 63 -11.40 6.71 -5.20
N ASN A 64 -11.19 7.87 -4.56
CA ASN A 64 -9.88 8.45 -4.31
C ASN A 64 -9.63 8.48 -2.79
N ASN A 65 -8.78 7.58 -2.30
CA ASN A 65 -8.45 7.44 -0.89
C ASN A 65 -7.26 8.31 -0.44
N LEU A 66 -6.62 9.04 -1.36
CA LEU A 66 -5.44 9.86 -1.06
C LEU A 66 -5.79 11.13 -0.28
N ASN A 67 -7.05 11.59 -0.39
CA ASN A 67 -7.54 12.75 0.36
C ASN A 67 -8.98 12.50 0.83
N PRO A 68 -9.26 12.47 2.15
CA PRO A 68 -10.60 12.21 2.66
C PRO A 68 -11.63 13.28 2.25
N ALA A 69 -11.21 14.49 1.93
CA ALA A 69 -12.11 15.54 1.44
C ALA A 69 -12.82 15.16 0.12
N ASN A 70 -12.22 14.26 -0.69
CA ASN A 70 -12.82 13.82 -1.95
C ASN A 70 -14.14 13.07 -1.76
N PHE A 71 -14.35 12.42 -0.61
CA PHE A 71 -15.61 11.70 -0.34
C PHE A 71 -16.84 12.59 -0.32
N ALA A 72 -16.67 13.91 -0.11
CA ALA A 72 -17.76 14.89 -0.27
C ALA A 72 -18.34 14.93 -1.69
N LEU A 73 -17.60 14.49 -2.70
CA LEU A 73 -18.00 14.45 -4.10
C LEU A 73 -18.74 13.18 -4.51
N THR A 74 -18.80 12.16 -3.63
CA THR A 74 -19.51 10.92 -3.91
C THR A 74 -20.95 11.19 -4.37
N ARG A 75 -21.38 10.59 -5.47
CA ARG A 75 -22.68 10.84 -6.08
C ARG A 75 -23.82 10.41 -5.18
N GLN A 76 -24.92 11.17 -5.25
CA GLN A 76 -26.16 10.81 -4.55
C GLN A 76 -26.73 9.52 -5.09
N ASN A 77 -27.22 8.65 -4.20
CA ASN A 77 -27.79 7.32 -4.49
C ASN A 77 -26.80 6.36 -5.18
N SER A 78 -25.50 6.67 -5.19
CA SER A 78 -24.48 5.76 -5.70
C SER A 78 -23.74 5.09 -4.56
N PHE A 79 -23.39 3.84 -4.80
CA PHE A 79 -22.49 3.06 -3.96
C PHE A 79 -21.34 2.57 -4.84
N PHE A 80 -20.11 2.89 -4.44
CA PHE A 80 -18.91 2.52 -5.15
C PHE A 80 -18.18 1.41 -4.44
N TYR A 81 -17.67 0.47 -5.22
CA TYR A 81 -16.81 -0.63 -4.78
C TYR A 81 -15.51 -0.56 -5.60
N ASP A 82 -14.39 -0.80 -4.98
CA ASP A 82 -13.14 -1.01 -5.67
C ASP A 82 -12.42 -2.20 -5.05
N VAL A 83 -12.11 -3.19 -5.88
CA VAL A 83 -11.35 -4.38 -5.49
C VAL A 83 -10.15 -4.50 -6.41
N GLY A 84 -8.98 -4.64 -5.84
CA GLY A 84 -7.74 -4.70 -6.59
C GLY A 84 -6.85 -5.88 -6.19
N ILE A 85 -6.12 -6.38 -7.18
CA ILE A 85 -5.04 -7.36 -7.01
C ILE A 85 -3.78 -6.83 -7.68
N ARG A 86 -2.61 -7.19 -7.15
CA ARG A 86 -1.33 -6.81 -7.73
C ARG A 86 -0.35 -7.97 -7.76
N GLY A 87 0.40 -8.08 -8.85
CA GLY A 87 1.58 -8.92 -8.97
C GLY A 87 2.82 -8.05 -9.08
N LYS A 88 3.88 -8.40 -8.36
CA LYS A 88 5.16 -7.68 -8.38
C LYS A 88 6.27 -8.67 -8.70
N HIS A 89 7.05 -8.35 -9.74
CA HIS A 89 8.28 -9.06 -10.08
C HIS A 89 9.46 -8.17 -9.75
N ASN A 90 10.30 -8.61 -8.80
CA ASN A 90 11.50 -7.92 -8.37
C ASN A 90 12.73 -8.62 -8.90
N SER A 91 13.72 -7.83 -9.31
CA SER A 91 15.10 -8.25 -9.56
C SER A 91 16.00 -7.52 -8.58
N TYR A 92 16.79 -8.29 -7.85
CA TYR A 92 17.73 -7.81 -6.84
C TYR A 92 19.14 -7.99 -7.37
N SER A 93 19.95 -6.95 -7.26
CA SER A 93 21.35 -6.97 -7.70
C SER A 93 22.22 -6.41 -6.60
N ASN A 94 23.23 -7.16 -6.19
CA ASN A 94 24.32 -6.70 -5.35
C ASN A 94 25.66 -6.90 -6.11
N ARG A 95 26.81 -6.69 -5.43
CA ARG A 95 28.12 -6.84 -6.07
C ARG A 95 28.48 -8.27 -6.48
N ILE A 96 27.76 -9.27 -5.97
CA ILE A 96 28.15 -10.70 -6.06
C ILE A 96 27.10 -11.52 -6.80
N ASN A 97 25.79 -11.25 -6.53
CA ASN A 97 24.68 -12.07 -6.99
C ASN A 97 23.54 -11.23 -7.55
N ASP A 98 22.80 -11.83 -8.48
CA ASP A 98 21.51 -11.36 -8.98
C ASP A 98 20.45 -12.40 -8.64
N GLU A 99 19.32 -11.95 -8.12
CA GLU A 99 18.16 -12.79 -7.81
C GLU A 99 16.89 -12.16 -8.34
N ALA A 100 15.86 -12.97 -8.57
CA ALA A 100 14.55 -12.47 -8.94
C ALA A 100 13.45 -13.27 -8.22
N LYS A 101 12.41 -12.55 -7.77
CA LYS A 101 11.25 -13.15 -7.12
C LYS A 101 9.96 -12.49 -7.60
N THR A 102 8.90 -13.28 -7.67
CA THR A 102 7.56 -12.78 -8.00
C THR A 102 6.64 -12.98 -6.82
N THR A 103 5.94 -11.93 -6.42
CA THR A 103 4.95 -11.95 -5.34
C THR A 103 3.58 -11.56 -5.87
N PHE A 104 2.52 -12.03 -5.22
CA PHE A 104 1.15 -11.76 -5.60
C PHE A 104 0.33 -11.41 -4.37
N ASN A 105 -0.33 -10.24 -4.38
CA ASN A 105 -1.07 -9.71 -3.24
C ASN A 105 -2.41 -9.11 -3.65
N PHE A 106 -3.34 -8.94 -2.69
CA PHE A 106 -4.42 -8.00 -2.89
C PHE A 106 -3.86 -6.56 -2.90
N SER A 107 -4.48 -5.69 -3.68
CA SER A 107 -4.11 -4.26 -3.73
C SER A 107 -4.97 -3.44 -2.77
N ASN A 108 -6.28 -3.66 -2.81
CA ASN A 108 -7.24 -2.94 -1.98
C ASN A 108 -8.62 -3.58 -2.03
N LEU A 109 -9.38 -3.30 -0.97
CA LEU A 109 -10.83 -3.42 -0.93
C LEU A 109 -11.38 -2.10 -0.42
N ALA A 110 -12.20 -1.41 -1.21
CA ALA A 110 -12.73 -0.11 -0.81
C ALA A 110 -14.21 0.04 -1.17
N LEU A 111 -14.90 0.82 -0.34
CA LEU A 111 -16.31 1.15 -0.48
C LEU A 111 -16.46 2.66 -0.31
N ALA A 112 -17.39 3.28 -1.07
CA ALA A 112 -17.74 4.68 -0.85
C ALA A 112 -19.22 4.92 -1.16
N PHE A 113 -19.86 5.76 -0.37
CA PHE A 113 -21.26 6.12 -0.51
C PHE A 113 -21.53 7.51 0.04
N ARG A 114 -22.64 8.07 -0.40
CA ARG A 114 -23.14 9.35 0.09
C ARG A 114 -24.12 9.13 1.23
N ILE A 115 -23.90 9.81 2.37
CA ILE A 115 -24.78 9.72 3.55
C ILE A 115 -25.96 10.68 3.39
N VAL A 116 -25.66 11.95 3.21
CA VAL A 116 -26.64 13.04 2.96
C VAL A 116 -26.03 14.05 1.96
N ASP A 117 -26.74 15.10 1.66
CA ASP A 117 -26.19 16.11 0.76
C ASP A 117 -24.86 16.68 1.28
N LYS A 118 -23.87 16.78 0.40
CA LYS A 118 -22.48 17.24 0.67
C LYS A 118 -21.68 16.39 1.68
N LEU A 119 -22.23 15.28 2.22
CA LEU A 119 -21.55 14.39 3.14
C LEU A 119 -21.43 13.00 2.56
N GLY A 120 -20.22 12.56 2.30
CA GLY A 120 -19.90 11.20 1.84
C GLY A 120 -18.97 10.49 2.81
N ALA A 121 -19.01 9.18 2.76
CA ALA A 121 -18.16 8.30 3.55
C ALA A 121 -17.53 7.22 2.69
N GLY A 122 -16.48 6.62 3.20
CA GLY A 122 -15.86 5.44 2.61
C GLY A 122 -15.03 4.66 3.61
N ILE A 123 -14.84 3.39 3.27
CA ILE A 123 -13.99 2.46 4.01
C ILE A 123 -13.02 1.86 3.01
N ALA A 124 -11.74 1.78 3.36
CA ALA A 124 -10.74 1.14 2.54
C ALA A 124 -9.83 0.25 3.39
N LEU A 125 -9.62 -0.96 2.95
CA LEU A 125 -8.59 -1.87 3.46
C LEU A 125 -7.49 -1.95 2.41
N VAL A 126 -6.27 -1.59 2.81
CA VAL A 126 -5.09 -1.61 1.94
C VAL A 126 -3.88 -2.20 2.66
N PRO A 127 -3.00 -2.94 2.00
CA PRO A 127 -1.70 -3.31 2.56
C PRO A 127 -0.89 -2.05 2.82
N TYR A 128 -0.45 -1.87 4.06
CA TYR A 128 0.32 -0.69 4.47
C TYR A 128 1.81 -0.92 4.39
N THR A 129 2.30 -2.05 4.94
CA THR A 129 3.69 -2.50 4.76
C THR A 129 3.74 -3.95 4.36
N ASP A 130 4.84 -4.35 3.72
CA ASP A 130 5.12 -5.73 3.35
C ASP A 130 6.48 -6.15 3.93
N VAL A 131 6.53 -7.30 4.61
CA VAL A 131 7.75 -7.95 5.09
C VAL A 131 7.97 -9.25 4.34
N GLY A 132 9.21 -9.47 3.88
CA GLY A 132 9.61 -10.71 3.23
C GLY A 132 11.09 -10.66 2.89
N TYR A 133 11.92 -11.34 3.68
CA TYR A 133 13.35 -11.45 3.44
C TYR A 133 13.84 -12.84 3.85
N THR A 134 14.96 -13.23 3.28
CA THR A 134 15.70 -14.43 3.65
C THR A 134 17.18 -14.07 3.67
N LEU A 135 17.80 -14.21 4.83
CA LEU A 135 19.23 -14.05 5.04
C LEU A 135 19.83 -15.44 5.28
N VAL A 136 20.84 -15.79 4.50
CA VAL A 136 21.47 -17.11 4.59
C VAL A 136 22.93 -16.95 5.01
N GLY A 137 23.36 -17.77 5.97
CA GLY A 137 24.76 -17.80 6.42
C GLY A 137 25.16 -16.54 7.22
N VAL A 138 24.25 -15.99 8.01
CA VAL A 138 24.55 -14.88 8.93
C VAL A 138 25.47 -15.40 10.02
N LYS A 139 26.71 -14.85 10.08
CA LYS A 139 27.70 -15.26 11.08
C LYS A 139 27.49 -14.51 12.38
N THR A 140 27.26 -15.26 13.44
CA THR A 140 27.14 -14.72 14.80
C THR A 140 28.24 -15.34 15.67
N ASN A 141 28.94 -14.50 16.43
CA ASN A 141 29.98 -14.96 17.36
C ASN A 141 29.33 -15.47 18.64
N ILE A 142 29.84 -16.56 19.16
CA ILE A 142 29.44 -17.10 20.46
C ILE A 142 30.12 -16.26 21.54
N GLU A 143 29.33 -15.60 22.38
CA GLU A 143 29.84 -14.73 23.44
C GLU A 143 30.76 -15.50 24.39
N GLY A 144 31.98 -15.02 24.59
CA GLY A 144 33.02 -15.67 25.40
C GLY A 144 33.80 -16.78 24.69
N SER A 145 33.66 -16.92 23.37
CA SER A 145 34.38 -17.91 22.54
C SER A 145 34.96 -17.22 21.30
N GLU A 146 35.97 -17.86 20.66
CA GLU A 146 36.44 -17.51 19.30
C GLU A 146 35.63 -18.22 18.19
N GLU A 147 34.65 -19.03 18.57
CA GLU A 147 33.84 -19.78 17.63
C GLU A 147 32.65 -18.90 17.15
N SER A 148 32.23 -19.15 15.92
CA SER A 148 31.03 -18.55 15.31
C SER A 148 30.13 -19.64 14.78
N PHE A 149 28.85 -19.38 14.73
CA PHE A 149 27.85 -20.20 14.02
C PHE A 149 27.22 -19.42 12.88
N GLU A 150 26.66 -20.15 11.93
CA GLU A 150 25.89 -19.56 10.82
C GLU A 150 24.41 -19.82 11.06
N SER A 151 23.61 -18.75 10.97
CA SER A 151 22.16 -18.84 11.03
C SER A 151 21.52 -18.44 9.70
N ASN A 152 20.31 -18.95 9.47
CA ASN A 152 19.43 -18.48 8.42
C ASN A 152 18.25 -17.77 9.09
N VAL A 153 17.93 -16.58 8.61
CA VAL A 153 16.84 -15.75 9.14
C VAL A 153 15.82 -15.48 8.04
N ASN A 154 14.58 -15.84 8.29
CA ASN A 154 13.45 -15.61 7.40
C ASN A 154 12.46 -14.66 8.07
N GLY A 155 12.09 -13.59 7.41
CA GLY A 155 11.04 -12.68 7.86
C GLY A 155 9.85 -12.67 6.92
N LEU A 156 8.63 -12.74 7.46
CA LEU A 156 7.37 -12.76 6.73
C LEU A 156 6.32 -11.89 7.41
N GLY A 157 5.41 -11.30 6.62
CA GLY A 157 4.26 -10.59 7.18
C GLY A 157 4.08 -9.18 6.64
N GLY A 158 3.59 -8.29 7.49
CA GLY A 158 3.33 -6.90 7.16
C GLY A 158 2.11 -6.34 7.87
N MET A 159 1.82 -5.08 7.58
CA MET A 159 0.72 -4.32 8.18
C MET A 159 -0.37 -4.01 7.16
N SER A 160 -1.59 -3.94 7.63
CA SER A 160 -2.77 -3.47 6.88
C SER A 160 -3.32 -2.18 7.49
N ASP A 161 -3.87 -1.31 6.65
CA ASP A 161 -4.59 -0.10 7.04
C ASP A 161 -6.09 -0.27 6.72
N LEU A 162 -6.91 -0.34 7.75
CA LEU A 162 -8.37 -0.21 7.65
C LEU A 162 -8.74 1.24 7.91
N LYS A 163 -8.99 1.97 6.83
CA LYS A 163 -9.23 3.41 6.85
C LYS A 163 -10.70 3.76 6.66
N PHE A 164 -11.26 4.48 7.61
CA PHE A 164 -12.58 5.10 7.54
C PHE A 164 -12.42 6.56 7.11
N ASN A 165 -13.17 6.99 6.11
CA ASN A 165 -13.09 8.32 5.57
C ASN A 165 -14.45 9.00 5.62
N LEU A 166 -14.45 10.28 6.00
CA LEU A 166 -15.60 11.18 5.91
C LEU A 166 -15.19 12.44 5.15
N GLY A 167 -16.01 12.85 4.18
CA GLY A 167 -15.80 14.08 3.43
C GLY A 167 -17.05 14.94 3.45
N TYR A 168 -16.89 16.23 3.76
CA TYR A 168 -17.97 17.21 3.81
C TYR A 168 -17.69 18.43 2.95
N GLY A 169 -18.65 18.77 2.11
CA GLY A 169 -18.62 20.01 1.30
C GLY A 169 -19.10 21.19 2.10
N ILE A 170 -18.18 22.03 2.59
CA ILE A 170 -18.49 23.25 3.34
C ILE A 170 -19.20 24.25 2.40
N THR A 171 -18.62 24.43 1.22
CA THR A 171 -19.21 25.19 0.11
C THR A 171 -19.13 24.33 -1.15
N ASP A 172 -19.58 24.85 -2.28
CA ASP A 172 -19.46 24.13 -3.55
C ASP A 172 -17.99 23.99 -4.02
N ASN A 173 -17.13 24.92 -3.56
CA ASN A 173 -15.71 24.95 -3.91
C ASN A 173 -14.78 24.45 -2.81
N LEU A 174 -15.24 24.35 -1.55
CA LEU A 174 -14.41 23.99 -0.39
C LEU A 174 -14.92 22.70 0.25
N ARG A 175 -14.06 21.71 0.33
CA ARG A 175 -14.33 20.40 0.93
C ARG A 175 -13.31 20.11 2.01
N PHE A 176 -13.78 19.59 3.11
CA PHE A 176 -13.00 19.11 4.24
C PHE A 176 -13.23 17.63 4.42
N GLY A 177 -12.24 16.90 4.90
CA GLY A 177 -12.38 15.51 5.22
C GLY A 177 -11.56 15.09 6.44
N ALA A 178 -12.02 14.04 7.08
CA ALA A 178 -11.32 13.39 8.17
C ALA A 178 -11.20 11.89 7.86
N SER A 179 -10.11 11.29 8.27
CA SER A 179 -9.90 9.84 8.21
C SER A 179 -9.49 9.29 9.57
N PHE A 180 -9.92 8.08 9.83
CA PHE A 180 -9.52 7.28 10.99
C PHE A 180 -9.04 5.93 10.48
N SER A 181 -7.76 5.64 10.71
CA SER A 181 -7.10 4.41 10.31
C SER A 181 -6.87 3.51 11.51
N ILE A 182 -7.16 2.22 11.35
CA ILE A 182 -6.73 1.15 12.25
C ILE A 182 -5.61 0.42 11.52
N LEU A 183 -4.39 0.58 12.00
CA LEU A 183 -3.20 -0.12 11.52
C LEU A 183 -3.04 -1.40 12.33
N PHE A 184 -2.92 -2.54 11.67
CA PHE A 184 -2.77 -3.85 12.32
C PHE A 184 -2.02 -4.82 11.43
N GLY A 185 -1.28 -5.74 12.05
CA GLY A 185 -0.58 -6.77 11.30
C GLY A 185 0.31 -7.63 12.18
N LYS A 186 0.93 -8.62 11.53
CA LYS A 186 1.84 -9.58 12.14
C LYS A 186 3.14 -9.64 11.33
N ILE A 187 4.24 -9.64 12.04
CA ILE A 187 5.56 -9.94 11.49
C ILE A 187 6.05 -11.21 12.17
N GLU A 188 6.44 -12.19 11.37
CA GLU A 188 7.00 -13.46 11.81
C GLU A 188 8.46 -13.49 11.37
N GLU A 189 9.36 -13.76 12.33
CA GLU A 189 10.77 -13.98 12.08
C GLU A 189 11.13 -15.37 12.58
N GLU A 190 11.75 -16.16 11.71
CA GLU A 190 12.27 -17.48 12.01
C GLU A 190 13.78 -17.46 11.85
N GLU A 191 14.50 -17.71 12.93
CA GLU A 191 15.94 -17.92 12.92
C GLU A 191 16.26 -19.39 13.15
N SER A 192 16.98 -20.00 12.22
CA SER A 192 17.42 -21.39 12.29
C SER A 192 18.93 -21.48 12.23
N PHE A 193 19.52 -22.25 13.14
CA PHE A 193 20.95 -22.54 13.13
C PHE A 193 21.25 -23.96 13.55
N GLN A 194 22.36 -24.47 13.06
CA GLN A 194 22.84 -25.80 13.36
C GLN A 194 24.26 -25.76 13.95
N VAL A 195 24.42 -26.39 15.10
CA VAL A 195 25.70 -26.53 15.77
C VAL A 195 25.93 -28.04 16.04
N TYR A 196 26.86 -28.64 15.32
CA TYR A 196 27.14 -30.11 15.34
C TYR A 196 25.89 -30.94 15.01
N SER A 197 25.45 -31.82 15.90
CA SER A 197 24.22 -32.63 15.75
C SER A 197 22.95 -31.98 16.28
N SER A 198 23.06 -30.76 16.77
CA SER A 198 21.92 -30.01 17.30
C SER A 198 21.48 -28.94 16.31
N ALA A 199 20.18 -28.84 16.05
CA ALA A 199 19.55 -27.72 15.36
C ALA A 199 18.67 -26.95 16.35
N LEU A 200 18.62 -25.64 16.21
CA LEU A 200 17.75 -24.77 16.98
C LEU A 200 16.97 -23.88 16.01
N VAL A 201 15.67 -23.80 16.24
CA VAL A 201 14.76 -22.92 15.50
C VAL A 201 14.07 -22.00 16.51
N SER A 202 14.27 -20.71 16.36
CA SER A 202 13.60 -19.66 17.12
C SER A 202 12.59 -18.98 16.23
N THR A 203 11.34 -18.94 16.62
CA THR A 203 10.26 -18.25 15.90
C THR A 203 9.72 -17.13 16.76
N GLU A 204 9.81 -15.92 16.25
CA GLU A 204 9.22 -14.71 16.87
C GLU A 204 8.03 -14.22 16.06
N ASN A 205 6.90 -14.05 16.73
CA ASN A 205 5.65 -13.56 16.18
C ASN A 205 5.29 -12.22 16.80
N THR A 206 5.58 -11.12 16.13
CA THR A 206 5.27 -9.78 16.62
C THR A 206 4.00 -9.24 16.00
N ASN A 207 3.00 -8.94 16.83
CA ASN A 207 1.74 -8.35 16.42
C ASN A 207 1.75 -6.87 16.75
N TYR A 208 1.59 -6.02 15.73
CA TYR A 208 1.49 -4.57 15.89
C TYR A 208 0.06 -4.09 15.66
N SER A 209 -0.36 -3.11 16.47
CA SER A 209 -1.65 -2.45 16.28
C SER A 209 -1.63 -1.00 16.77
N GLY A 210 -2.40 -0.15 16.11
CA GLY A 210 -2.57 1.24 16.52
C GLY A 210 -3.63 1.97 15.71
N ALA A 211 -3.95 3.18 16.13
CA ALA A 211 -4.94 4.02 15.49
C ALA A 211 -4.31 5.35 15.06
N ARG A 212 -4.67 5.82 13.86
CA ARG A 212 -4.14 7.04 13.28
C ARG A 212 -5.26 7.94 12.76
N VAL A 213 -5.13 9.24 12.95
CA VAL A 213 -6.08 10.24 12.46
C VAL A 213 -5.45 11.05 11.33
N GLY A 214 -6.23 11.29 10.29
CA GLY A 214 -5.86 12.14 9.19
C GLY A 214 -6.91 13.19 8.87
N LEU A 215 -6.47 14.29 8.30
CA LEU A 215 -7.32 15.39 7.83
C LEU A 215 -7.01 15.68 6.38
N GLY A 216 -8.00 16.18 5.64
CA GLY A 216 -7.85 16.57 4.26
C GLY A 216 -8.65 17.81 3.91
N LEU A 217 -8.12 18.57 2.98
CA LEU A 217 -8.77 19.75 2.42
C LEU A 217 -8.66 19.71 0.90
N GLN A 218 -9.72 20.12 0.21
CA GLN A 218 -9.70 20.40 -1.23
C GLN A 218 -10.41 21.72 -1.51
N TYR A 219 -9.79 22.56 -2.32
CA TYR A 219 -10.34 23.85 -2.71
C TYR A 219 -10.25 24.07 -4.22
N ASP A 220 -11.37 24.37 -4.85
CA ASP A 220 -11.44 24.70 -6.26
C ASP A 220 -11.11 26.18 -6.44
N LEU A 221 -9.87 26.48 -6.87
CA LEU A 221 -9.45 27.84 -7.22
C LEU A 221 -10.23 28.34 -8.43
N THR A 222 -10.49 27.46 -9.37
CA THR A 222 -11.30 27.70 -10.56
C THR A 222 -12.03 26.43 -10.94
N ASN A 223 -12.93 26.48 -11.92
CA ASN A 223 -13.59 25.29 -12.45
C ASN A 223 -12.61 24.25 -13.03
N LYS A 224 -11.33 24.60 -13.24
CA LYS A 224 -10.32 23.75 -13.85
C LYS A 224 -9.16 23.40 -12.90
N ILE A 225 -8.95 24.19 -11.86
CA ILE A 225 -7.80 24.05 -10.97
C ILE A 225 -8.30 23.79 -9.55
N THR A 226 -7.84 22.71 -8.97
CA THR A 226 -8.09 22.32 -7.59
C THR A 226 -6.77 22.18 -6.86
N ILE A 227 -6.68 22.72 -5.66
CA ILE A 227 -5.60 22.44 -4.72
C ILE A 227 -6.09 21.52 -3.62
N GLY A 228 -5.21 20.70 -3.09
CA GLY A 228 -5.52 19.79 -2.00
C GLY A 228 -4.39 19.76 -0.98
N SER A 229 -4.74 19.47 0.26
CA SER A 229 -3.75 19.19 1.30
C SER A 229 -4.23 18.04 2.18
N THR A 230 -3.28 17.34 2.76
CA THR A 230 -3.52 16.23 3.71
C THR A 230 -2.53 16.30 4.85
N VAL A 231 -2.98 15.89 6.02
CA VAL A 231 -2.16 15.72 7.22
C VAL A 231 -2.50 14.37 7.81
N GLN A 232 -1.49 13.54 8.09
CA GLN A 232 -1.63 12.34 8.91
C GLN A 232 -0.88 12.58 10.22
N LEU A 233 -1.57 12.50 11.34
CA LEU A 233 -0.97 12.75 12.65
C LEU A 233 -0.01 11.61 13.03
N PRO A 234 1.06 11.90 13.79
CA PRO A 234 1.94 10.88 14.32
C PRO A 234 1.16 9.95 15.25
N THR A 235 1.56 8.70 15.32
CA THR A 235 0.97 7.70 16.22
C THR A 235 1.99 6.64 16.60
N SER A 236 1.82 6.01 17.76
CA SER A 236 2.62 4.87 18.19
C SER A 236 1.82 3.59 18.01
N LEU A 237 2.43 2.60 17.39
CA LEU A 237 1.88 1.26 17.24
C LEU A 237 2.41 0.40 18.37
N LYS A 238 1.52 -0.22 19.11
CA LYS A 238 1.89 -1.16 20.19
C LYS A 238 2.22 -2.52 19.62
N GLY A 239 3.33 -3.08 20.06
CA GLY A 239 3.81 -4.39 19.67
C GLY A 239 3.75 -5.40 20.82
N ASN A 240 3.31 -6.61 20.51
CA ASN A 240 3.38 -7.77 21.40
C ASN A 240 4.07 -8.91 20.66
N VAL A 241 5.11 -9.47 21.25
CA VAL A 241 5.86 -10.59 20.70
C VAL A 241 5.48 -11.88 21.40
N ARG A 242 5.46 -12.97 20.64
CA ARG A 242 5.46 -14.34 21.14
C ARG A 242 6.67 -15.04 20.57
N ARG A 243 7.43 -15.71 21.44
CA ARG A 243 8.63 -16.46 21.07
C ARG A 243 8.42 -17.93 21.39
N SER A 244 8.83 -18.78 20.44
CA SER A 244 8.94 -20.23 20.63
C SER A 244 10.32 -20.68 20.18
N VAL A 245 10.95 -21.53 20.97
CA VAL A 245 12.29 -22.05 20.66
C VAL A 245 12.24 -23.58 20.69
N ILE A 246 12.52 -24.20 19.55
CA ILE A 246 12.57 -25.63 19.38
C ILE A 246 14.03 -26.07 19.18
N LYS A 247 14.49 -26.99 20.01
CA LYS A 247 15.81 -27.64 19.90
C LYS A 247 15.65 -29.07 19.39
N SER A 248 16.34 -29.42 18.32
CA SER A 248 16.45 -30.78 17.85
C SER A 248 17.83 -31.35 18.19
N LEU A 249 17.88 -32.49 18.84
CA LEU A 249 19.10 -33.21 19.16
C LEU A 249 18.96 -34.68 18.70
N ASP A 250 19.83 -35.10 17.79
CA ASP A 250 19.80 -36.44 17.20
C ASP A 250 18.43 -36.88 16.64
N GLY A 251 17.68 -35.89 16.10
CA GLY A 251 16.32 -36.08 15.52
C GLY A 251 15.19 -36.13 16.57
N VAL A 252 15.47 -35.83 17.84
CA VAL A 252 14.44 -35.63 18.87
C VAL A 252 14.23 -34.12 19.07
N GLU A 253 13.01 -33.67 18.85
CA GLU A 253 12.61 -32.27 19.07
C GLU A 253 12.21 -32.09 20.54
N ILE A 254 12.74 -31.01 21.13
CA ILE A 254 12.43 -30.57 22.50
C ILE A 254 12.09 -29.07 22.40
N GLU A 255 10.90 -28.75 22.82
CA GLU A 255 10.49 -27.34 22.98
C GLU A 255 11.18 -26.79 24.23
N VAL A 256 12.04 -25.79 24.04
CA VAL A 256 12.84 -25.19 25.12
C VAL A 256 12.13 -23.99 25.72
N GLU A 257 11.35 -23.27 24.89
CA GLU A 257 10.59 -22.10 25.26
C GLU A 257 9.24 -22.16 24.53
N GLU A 258 8.14 -22.23 25.30
CA GLU A 258 6.79 -22.36 24.77
C GLU A 258 6.06 -21.02 24.91
N ASP A 259 5.73 -20.40 23.76
CA ASP A 259 4.80 -19.26 23.63
C ASP A 259 4.96 -18.15 24.70
N GLU A 260 6.19 -17.85 25.11
CA GLU A 260 6.42 -16.77 26.06
C GLU A 260 6.03 -15.45 25.40
N SER A 261 5.09 -14.73 26.01
CA SER A 261 4.58 -13.46 25.46
C SER A 261 5.17 -12.28 26.21
N ASP A 262 5.75 -11.34 25.46
CA ASP A 262 6.29 -10.10 25.99
C ASP A 262 5.84 -8.89 25.15
N THR A 263 6.08 -7.69 25.66
CA THR A 263 5.84 -6.45 24.94
C THR A 263 7.14 -5.97 24.30
N VAL A 264 7.07 -5.61 23.02
CA VAL A 264 8.17 -4.92 22.35
C VAL A 264 7.97 -3.41 22.41
N ALA A 265 9.06 -2.66 22.15
CA ALA A 265 8.99 -1.22 22.09
C ALA A 265 7.96 -0.76 21.04
N ASP A 266 7.24 0.30 21.36
CA ASP A 266 6.26 0.90 20.46
C ASP A 266 6.97 1.40 19.17
N PHE A 267 6.36 1.16 18.01
CA PHE A 267 6.83 1.70 16.75
C PHE A 267 6.15 3.02 16.43
N ASN A 268 6.93 4.10 16.36
CA ASN A 268 6.42 5.45 16.15
C ASN A 268 6.30 5.78 14.66
N MET A 269 5.10 6.16 14.24
CA MET A 269 4.79 6.62 12.89
C MET A 269 4.94 8.15 12.79
N PRO A 270 5.49 8.68 11.69
CA PRO A 270 5.77 10.10 11.54
C PRO A 270 4.52 10.95 11.33
N LEU A 271 4.67 12.25 11.51
CA LEU A 271 3.79 13.24 10.89
C LEU A 271 3.98 13.19 9.39
N GLU A 272 2.87 13.09 8.62
CA GLU A 272 2.91 13.17 7.16
C GLU A 272 2.11 14.38 6.68
N LEU A 273 2.73 15.20 5.86
CA LEU A 273 2.10 16.34 5.19
C LEU A 273 2.07 16.11 3.68
N GLY A 274 0.94 16.42 3.06
CA GLY A 274 0.80 16.33 1.62
C GLY A 274 0.15 17.57 1.05
N VAL A 275 0.63 18.02 -0.12
CA VAL A 275 -0.02 19.05 -0.91
C VAL A 275 -0.12 18.59 -2.36
N GLY A 276 -1.18 19.00 -3.04
CA GLY A 276 -1.41 18.58 -4.40
C GLY A 276 -2.09 19.68 -5.22
N LEU A 277 -1.84 19.60 -6.52
CA LEU A 277 -2.48 20.39 -7.55
C LEU A 277 -3.10 19.47 -8.60
N SER A 278 -4.36 19.72 -8.95
CA SER A 278 -5.02 19.03 -10.05
C SER A 278 -5.58 20.05 -11.03
N THR A 279 -5.36 19.85 -12.33
CA THR A 279 -5.89 20.73 -13.35
C THR A 279 -6.43 19.98 -14.55
N ASN A 280 -7.60 20.43 -15.03
CA ASN A 280 -8.18 20.03 -16.31
C ASN A 280 -7.82 21.12 -17.35
N PHE A 281 -6.53 21.17 -17.78
CA PHE A 281 -6.04 22.27 -18.63
C PHE A 281 -6.62 22.22 -20.05
N LEU A 282 -6.95 21.00 -20.55
CA LEU A 282 -7.72 20.79 -21.77
C LEU A 282 -8.93 19.92 -21.45
N LYS A 283 -9.99 19.97 -22.25
CA LYS A 283 -11.23 19.20 -22.01
C LYS A 283 -11.02 17.68 -21.84
N SER A 284 -9.90 17.16 -22.37
CA SER A 284 -9.59 15.74 -22.40
C SER A 284 -8.43 15.33 -21.48
N PHE A 285 -7.74 16.30 -20.86
CA PHE A 285 -6.54 16.03 -20.09
C PHE A 285 -6.70 16.48 -18.63
N THR A 286 -6.35 15.60 -17.70
CA THR A 286 -6.21 15.91 -16.27
C THR A 286 -4.76 15.70 -15.88
N LEU A 287 -4.13 16.73 -15.32
CA LEU A 287 -2.77 16.71 -14.76
C LEU A 287 -2.85 16.83 -13.25
N ASN A 288 -2.12 15.99 -12.54
CA ASN A 288 -1.92 16.06 -11.10
C ASN A 288 -0.43 16.24 -10.81
N ALA A 289 -0.15 16.98 -9.74
CA ALA A 289 1.18 17.09 -9.16
C ALA A 289 1.04 17.13 -7.64
N ASP A 290 1.72 16.21 -6.96
CA ASP A 290 1.68 16.09 -5.50
C ASP A 290 3.10 16.15 -4.93
N TYR A 291 3.20 16.70 -3.74
CA TYR A 291 4.36 16.64 -2.87
C TYR A 291 3.92 16.16 -1.50
N LYS A 292 4.67 15.20 -0.94
CA LYS A 292 4.46 14.70 0.43
C LYS A 292 5.79 14.76 1.18
N LYS A 293 5.71 15.09 2.47
CA LYS A 293 6.83 15.06 3.41
C LYS A 293 6.43 14.27 4.64
N ASN A 294 7.27 13.30 4.99
CA ASN A 294 7.12 12.45 6.17
C ASN A 294 8.30 12.72 7.11
N TYR A 295 8.02 13.14 8.34
CA TYR A 295 9.00 13.56 9.33
C TYR A 295 9.47 12.37 10.18
N TRP A 296 10.22 11.46 9.54
CA TRP A 296 10.70 10.25 10.19
C TRP A 296 11.77 10.52 11.24
N SER A 297 12.62 11.54 11.07
CA SER A 297 13.64 11.93 12.04
C SER A 297 13.07 12.29 13.40
N ASP A 298 11.82 12.78 13.45
CA ASP A 298 11.13 13.17 14.68
C ASP A 298 10.54 11.99 15.45
N THR A 299 10.53 10.77 14.88
CA THR A 299 9.93 9.59 15.53
C THR A 299 10.79 9.01 16.64
N GLY A 300 12.09 9.29 16.63
CA GLY A 300 13.06 8.70 17.54
C GLY A 300 13.28 7.18 17.32
N GLN A 301 12.80 6.64 16.18
CA GLN A 301 13.04 5.23 15.82
C GLN A 301 14.51 5.01 15.52
N THR A 302 15.05 3.91 16.03
CA THR A 302 16.43 3.47 15.80
C THR A 302 16.47 2.02 15.39
N GLU A 303 17.41 1.68 14.55
CA GLU A 303 17.70 0.33 14.09
C GLU A 303 19.15 -0.01 14.41
N ASN A 304 19.46 -1.31 14.45
CA ASN A 304 20.85 -1.76 14.69
C ASN A 304 21.80 -1.30 13.57
N ILE A 305 21.32 -1.32 12.33
CA ILE A 305 22.06 -0.89 11.14
C ILE A 305 21.11 -0.01 10.32
N GLY A 306 21.24 1.30 10.48
CA GLY A 306 20.43 2.26 9.74
C GLY A 306 19.77 3.29 10.64
N THR A 307 19.32 4.37 10.04
CA THR A 307 18.64 5.49 10.70
C THR A 307 17.43 5.92 9.88
N TYR A 308 16.39 6.36 10.58
CA TYR A 308 15.22 6.95 9.93
C TYR A 308 15.48 8.43 9.63
N VAL A 309 15.24 8.81 8.38
CA VAL A 309 15.47 10.16 7.86
C VAL A 309 14.23 10.71 7.21
N ASP A 310 14.08 12.03 7.21
CA ASP A 310 12.94 12.67 6.56
C ASP A 310 12.84 12.28 5.09
N GLN A 311 11.61 11.96 4.68
CA GLN A 311 11.26 11.47 3.37
C GLN A 311 10.48 12.53 2.60
N ASP A 312 10.91 12.82 1.39
CA ASP A 312 10.21 13.66 0.43
C ASP A 312 9.74 12.82 -0.77
N ILE A 313 8.46 12.92 -1.13
CA ILE A 313 7.88 12.19 -2.25
C ILE A 313 7.28 13.19 -3.24
N TYR A 314 7.73 13.12 -4.49
CA TYR A 314 7.25 13.91 -5.61
C TYR A 314 6.50 13.01 -6.58
N ALA A 315 5.28 13.36 -6.95
CA ALA A 315 4.47 12.57 -7.85
C ALA A 315 3.78 13.45 -8.90
N VAL A 316 3.79 12.98 -10.16
CA VAL A 316 3.11 13.64 -11.27
C VAL A 316 2.33 12.60 -12.04
N GLY A 317 1.08 12.92 -12.39
CA GLY A 317 0.20 12.04 -13.14
C GLY A 317 -0.58 12.76 -14.21
N LEU A 318 -0.72 12.12 -15.35
CA LEU A 318 -1.50 12.62 -16.49
C LEU A 318 -2.55 11.57 -16.88
N GLU A 319 -3.79 12.01 -17.05
CA GLU A 319 -4.86 11.20 -17.63
C GLU A 319 -5.37 11.86 -18.91
N PHE A 320 -5.60 11.05 -19.93
CA PHE A 320 -6.28 11.42 -21.16
C PHE A 320 -7.55 10.63 -21.34
N VAL A 321 -8.66 11.31 -21.61
CA VAL A 321 -9.93 10.72 -22.02
C VAL A 321 -10.57 11.57 -23.11
N ARG A 322 -10.89 10.98 -24.25
CA ARG A 322 -11.42 11.71 -25.39
C ARG A 322 -12.78 12.35 -25.11
N ASN A 323 -13.71 11.56 -24.57
CA ASN A 323 -15.06 12.03 -24.23
C ASN A 323 -15.75 11.04 -23.27
N THR A 324 -15.92 11.45 -22.02
CA THR A 324 -16.55 10.62 -20.97
C THR A 324 -18.03 10.38 -21.20
N ALA A 325 -18.72 11.33 -21.87
CA ALA A 325 -20.15 11.26 -22.14
C ALA A 325 -20.52 10.54 -23.44
N SER A 326 -19.52 10.04 -24.20
CA SER A 326 -19.75 9.38 -25.48
C SER A 326 -20.40 8.00 -25.32
N TYR A 327 -21.28 7.65 -26.25
CA TYR A 327 -21.80 6.27 -26.39
C TYR A 327 -20.76 5.30 -26.97
N LYS A 328 -19.73 5.79 -27.65
CA LYS A 328 -18.67 4.98 -28.25
C LYS A 328 -17.69 4.55 -27.18
N PHE A 329 -17.49 3.23 -27.05
CA PHE A 329 -16.58 2.64 -26.07
C PHE A 329 -15.17 3.23 -26.12
N ASN A 330 -14.57 3.31 -27.32
CA ASN A 330 -13.21 3.79 -27.54
C ASN A 330 -12.98 5.26 -27.15
N GLN A 331 -14.05 6.07 -27.08
CA GLN A 331 -13.95 7.47 -26.66
C GLN A 331 -13.95 7.63 -25.13
N ARG A 332 -14.42 6.62 -24.40
CA ARG A 332 -14.49 6.60 -22.93
C ARG A 332 -13.31 5.92 -22.27
N ILE A 333 -12.44 5.27 -23.06
CA ILE A 333 -11.20 4.68 -22.54
C ILE A 333 -10.35 5.80 -21.95
N ARG A 334 -9.79 5.56 -20.77
CA ARG A 334 -8.89 6.46 -20.07
C ARG A 334 -7.47 5.94 -20.19
N TYR A 335 -6.56 6.77 -20.68
CA TYR A 335 -5.13 6.49 -20.74
C TYR A 335 -4.42 7.30 -19.69
N ARG A 336 -3.50 6.69 -18.97
CA ARG A 336 -2.82 7.30 -17.82
C ARG A 336 -1.34 7.05 -17.90
N THR A 337 -0.58 8.02 -17.41
CA THR A 337 0.86 7.87 -17.19
C THR A 337 1.25 8.72 -15.99
N GLY A 338 2.35 8.35 -15.35
CA GLY A 338 2.84 9.11 -14.22
C GLY A 338 4.27 8.77 -13.85
N PHE A 339 4.81 9.59 -12.98
CA PHE A 339 6.14 9.46 -12.43
C PHE A 339 6.09 9.78 -10.95
N ASN A 340 6.91 9.06 -10.17
CA ASN A 340 7.06 9.26 -8.74
C ASN A 340 8.54 9.14 -8.39
N TYR A 341 9.02 10.04 -7.53
CA TYR A 341 10.36 10.00 -6.94
C TYR A 341 10.24 10.09 -5.43
N ASP A 342 10.92 9.21 -4.73
CA ASP A 342 10.92 9.04 -3.29
C ASP A 342 12.36 9.11 -2.79
N THR A 343 12.66 10.06 -1.90
CA THR A 343 14.01 10.22 -1.33
C THR A 343 14.38 9.15 -0.32
N GLY A 344 13.42 8.26 0.03
CA GLY A 344 13.58 7.24 1.04
C GLY A 344 13.50 7.76 2.47
N TYR A 345 13.04 6.89 3.35
CA TYR A 345 12.94 7.15 4.80
C TYR A 345 14.01 6.43 5.61
N LEU A 346 14.78 5.54 4.97
CA LEU A 346 15.84 4.75 5.58
C LEU A 346 17.20 5.16 5.01
N SER A 347 18.19 5.36 5.89
CA SER A 347 19.59 5.55 5.55
C SER A 347 20.41 4.45 6.18
N ILE A 348 21.24 3.77 5.38
CA ILE A 348 22.13 2.68 5.80
C ILE A 348 23.56 3.06 5.42
N ASN A 349 24.48 3.11 6.38
CA ASN A 349 25.87 3.56 6.17
C ASN A 349 25.94 4.95 5.51
N ASP A 350 25.09 5.89 5.97
CA ASP A 350 24.95 7.26 5.45
C ASP A 350 24.39 7.37 4.03
N GLU A 351 24.03 6.25 3.38
CA GLU A 351 23.37 6.23 2.07
C GLU A 351 21.86 6.11 2.21
N LYS A 352 21.11 7.04 1.61
CA LYS A 352 19.64 6.99 1.57
C LYS A 352 19.16 5.96 0.56
N ILE A 353 18.12 5.22 0.95
CA ILE A 353 17.48 4.23 0.09
C ILE A 353 16.38 4.93 -0.70
N ASP A 354 16.78 5.70 -1.70
CA ASP A 354 15.87 6.40 -2.59
C ASP A 354 15.32 5.49 -3.71
N GLY A 355 14.29 5.98 -4.39
CA GLY A 355 13.69 5.24 -5.49
C GLY A 355 12.86 6.10 -6.42
N TYR A 356 12.63 5.59 -7.62
CA TYR A 356 11.73 6.19 -8.58
C TYR A 356 10.85 5.15 -9.25
N ASN A 357 9.75 5.63 -9.82
CA ASN A 357 8.83 4.73 -10.49
C ASN A 357 8.07 5.46 -11.62
N PHE A 358 7.98 4.80 -12.77
CA PHE A 358 7.17 5.21 -13.90
C PHE A 358 5.92 4.34 -13.97
N THR A 359 4.77 4.96 -14.15
CA THR A 359 3.50 4.26 -14.25
C THR A 359 2.82 4.50 -15.60
N ALA A 360 2.12 3.48 -16.07
CA ALA A 360 1.20 3.57 -17.20
C ALA A 360 -0.11 2.87 -16.83
N GLY A 361 -1.23 3.37 -17.30
CA GLY A 361 -2.53 2.78 -16.96
C GLY A 361 -3.55 2.93 -18.06
N ILE A 362 -4.50 1.99 -18.07
CA ILE A 362 -5.67 2.04 -18.93
C ILE A 362 -6.92 1.77 -18.12
N GLY A 363 -7.92 2.63 -18.26
CA GLY A 363 -9.25 2.46 -17.67
C GLY A 363 -10.26 2.09 -18.76
N LEU A 364 -10.82 0.90 -18.66
CA LEU A 364 -11.80 0.37 -19.58
C LEU A 364 -13.21 0.49 -18.98
N PRO A 365 -14.12 1.26 -19.60
CA PRO A 365 -15.48 1.40 -19.07
C PRO A 365 -16.25 0.08 -19.18
N ILE A 366 -16.87 -0.36 -18.07
CA ILE A 366 -17.70 -1.54 -18.00
C ILE A 366 -19.18 -1.13 -18.07
N GLY A 367 -19.91 -1.67 -19.06
CA GLY A 367 -21.34 -1.40 -19.18
C GLY A 367 -21.68 -0.06 -19.86
N ARG A 368 -22.99 0.19 -19.97
CA ARG A 368 -23.55 1.41 -20.53
C ARG A 368 -24.40 2.09 -19.46
N GLY A 369 -24.10 3.35 -19.16
CA GLY A 369 -24.91 4.17 -18.26
C GLY A 369 -24.53 4.13 -16.78
N ASN A 370 -23.43 3.48 -16.41
CA ASN A 370 -22.76 3.59 -15.11
C ASN A 370 -21.28 3.95 -15.28
N ASN A 371 -20.61 4.34 -14.17
CA ASN A 371 -19.21 4.73 -14.17
C ASN A 371 -18.27 3.58 -13.79
N SER A 372 -18.73 2.33 -13.91
CA SER A 372 -17.90 1.17 -13.60
C SER A 372 -16.72 1.06 -14.57
N MET A 373 -15.54 0.78 -14.04
CA MET A 373 -14.29 0.75 -14.77
C MET A 373 -13.49 -0.51 -14.41
N LEU A 374 -12.82 -1.08 -15.39
CA LEU A 374 -11.71 -2.00 -15.20
C LEU A 374 -10.42 -1.20 -15.40
N ASN A 375 -9.66 -1.02 -14.33
CA ASN A 375 -8.42 -0.27 -14.33
C ASN A 375 -7.24 -1.26 -14.33
N LEU A 376 -6.41 -1.21 -15.36
CA LEU A 376 -5.16 -1.93 -15.45
C LEU A 376 -4.02 -0.91 -15.35
N SER A 377 -3.10 -1.11 -14.44
CA SER A 377 -1.91 -0.27 -14.31
C SER A 377 -0.65 -1.11 -14.25
N TYR A 378 0.38 -0.60 -14.88
CA TYR A 378 1.73 -1.14 -14.86
C TYR A 378 2.67 -0.08 -14.30
N SER A 379 3.61 -0.52 -13.47
CA SER A 379 4.62 0.32 -12.86
C SER A 379 5.99 -0.33 -13.01
N TYR A 380 6.97 0.44 -13.42
CA TYR A 380 8.38 0.08 -13.41
C TYR A 380 9.12 1.04 -12.50
N GLY A 381 9.88 0.51 -11.56
CA GLY A 381 10.66 1.33 -10.63
C GLY A 381 11.98 0.70 -10.22
N SER A 382 12.78 1.50 -9.57
CA SER A 382 14.07 1.10 -8.99
C SER A 382 14.23 1.74 -7.63
N THR A 383 14.77 0.99 -6.67
CA THR A 383 15.05 1.46 -5.31
C THR A 383 16.40 0.93 -4.85
N GLY A 384 17.14 1.74 -4.09
CA GLY A 384 18.44 1.40 -3.53
C GLY A 384 19.58 1.42 -4.55
N LEU A 385 20.77 1.04 -4.10
CA LEU A 385 22.03 1.16 -4.81
C LEU A 385 22.83 -0.14 -4.72
N ILE A 386 23.80 -0.33 -5.65
CA ILE A 386 24.79 -1.41 -5.56
C ILE A 386 26.04 -0.84 -4.90
N GLU A 387 26.00 -0.70 -3.58
CA GLU A 387 27.13 -0.19 -2.82
C GLU A 387 27.21 -0.87 -1.45
N ASN A 388 28.42 -1.29 -1.05
CA ASN A 388 28.68 -1.99 0.22
C ASN A 388 27.74 -3.20 0.42
N ILE A 389 26.89 -3.14 1.45
CA ILE A 389 25.87 -4.16 1.77
C ILE A 389 24.52 -3.89 1.10
N LEU A 390 24.41 -2.76 0.36
CA LEU A 390 23.16 -2.35 -0.24
C LEU A 390 22.83 -3.19 -1.48
N VAL A 391 21.54 -3.31 -1.74
CA VAL A 391 20.98 -4.07 -2.84
C VAL A 391 20.14 -3.14 -3.71
N LYS A 392 20.39 -3.14 -5.00
CA LYS A 392 19.52 -2.45 -5.95
C LYS A 392 18.35 -3.35 -6.31
N GLU A 393 17.15 -2.83 -6.13
CA GLU A 393 15.92 -3.47 -6.56
C GLU A 393 15.39 -2.80 -7.83
N ASN A 394 15.11 -3.60 -8.86
CA ASN A 394 14.29 -3.17 -9.99
C ASN A 394 13.00 -3.98 -9.97
N TYR A 395 11.87 -3.30 -10.08
CA TYR A 395 10.58 -3.96 -9.97
C TYR A 395 9.60 -3.60 -11.07
N HIS A 396 8.80 -4.59 -11.43
CA HIS A 396 7.67 -4.48 -12.33
C HIS A 396 6.40 -4.83 -11.54
N VAL A 397 5.44 -3.93 -11.48
CA VAL A 397 4.16 -4.15 -10.79
C VAL A 397 3.03 -4.07 -11.80
N LEU A 398 2.19 -5.10 -11.81
CA LEU A 398 0.94 -5.10 -12.55
C LEU A 398 -0.21 -5.08 -11.55
N THR A 399 -1.09 -4.08 -11.63
CA THR A 399 -2.26 -3.96 -10.76
C THR A 399 -3.53 -3.96 -11.58
N LEU A 400 -4.48 -4.78 -11.19
CA LEU A 400 -5.82 -4.85 -11.76
C LEU A 400 -6.83 -4.43 -10.70
N ASN A 401 -7.62 -3.40 -11.00
CA ASN A 401 -8.70 -2.93 -10.15
C ASN A 401 -10.04 -3.00 -10.88
N LEU A 402 -11.04 -3.51 -10.18
CA LEU A 402 -12.43 -3.48 -10.60
C LEU A 402 -13.16 -2.42 -9.77
N SER A 403 -13.40 -1.26 -10.39
CA SER A 403 -14.14 -0.14 -9.78
C SER A 403 -15.58 -0.19 -10.28
N LEU A 404 -16.53 -0.46 -9.39
CA LEU A 404 -17.93 -0.63 -9.72
C LEU A 404 -18.79 0.48 -9.09
N GLU A 405 -19.80 0.91 -9.83
CA GLU A 405 -20.88 1.77 -9.32
C GLU A 405 -22.21 1.03 -9.36
N ASP A 406 -22.93 1.02 -8.24
CA ASP A 406 -24.33 0.59 -8.19
C ASP A 406 -25.21 1.71 -7.65
N LEU A 407 -26.47 1.72 -8.08
CA LEU A 407 -27.46 2.72 -7.68
C LEU A 407 -28.32 2.15 -6.55
N TRP A 408 -28.18 2.68 -5.34
CA TRP A 408 -28.95 2.30 -4.18
C TRP A 408 -30.04 3.35 -3.88
N PHE A 409 -31.07 2.93 -3.14
CA PHE A 409 -32.18 3.78 -2.67
C PHE A 409 -33.05 4.43 -3.76
N LYS A 410 -33.09 3.88 -4.98
CA LYS A 410 -34.17 4.23 -5.91
C LYS A 410 -35.47 3.67 -5.39
N LYS A 411 -36.41 4.55 -4.97
CA LYS A 411 -37.81 4.16 -4.77
C LYS A 411 -38.33 3.55 -6.07
N ARG A 412 -38.71 2.27 -6.03
CA ARG A 412 -39.48 1.69 -7.14
C ARG A 412 -40.76 2.50 -7.27
N LYS A 413 -41.00 3.14 -8.42
CA LYS A 413 -42.34 3.57 -8.77
C LYS A 413 -43.13 2.30 -8.98
N THR A 414 -44.02 1.98 -8.07
CA THR A 414 -45.14 1.08 -8.29
C THR A 414 -46.16 1.93 -9.04
N ASP A 415 -46.28 1.71 -10.35
CA ASP A 415 -47.44 2.13 -11.13
C ASP A 415 -48.67 1.33 -10.71
#